data_ad6abb168702689fe937bafb309258b9
#
_entry.id   ad6abb168702689fe937bafb309258b9
#
_cell.length_a   1.000
_cell.length_b   1.000
_cell.length_c   1.000
_cell.angle_alpha   90.00
_cell.angle_beta   90.00
_cell.angle_gamma   90.00
#
_symmetry.space_group_name_H-M   'P 1'
#
loop_
_entity.id
_entity.type
_entity.pdbx_description
1 polymer ?
#
loop_
_entity_poly.entity_id
_entity_poly.type
_entity_poly.pdbx_seq_one_letter_code
_entity_poly.pdbx_strand_id
1 'polypeptide(L)'
;VNDNSESDKKSSKEGLKRISGGTMDLEVSENTNYVKVESGSWNNKMDLEIEVPSGFDVKVSSYNDGDILITNIQGEVEITTYNGEIAAENISGSVIATTYNGEIKVTIDKVKEGVPMSYSTYNGDIDITFPSTLKASVKMKTEQGEILSGFDMNMIKSGPVQKKDSGSGTYKVVIDEWVKGEVNGGGPEISMRNYNGDVI
;
A
#
# COMPACT_ATOMS: atom_id res chain seq x y z
N VAL A 1 4.88 15.37 64.51
CA VAL A 1 6.15 15.37 63.81
C VAL A 1 6.17 14.11 62.98
N ASN A 2 5.71 14.22 61.74
CA ASN A 2 5.79 13.13 60.78
C ASN A 2 6.87 13.48 59.76
N ASP A 3 7.94 12.73 59.89
CA ASP A 3 9.05 12.78 58.94
C ASP A 3 8.73 11.81 57.78
N ASN A 4 8.43 12.39 56.62
CA ASN A 4 8.22 11.65 55.41
C ASN A 4 9.48 11.75 54.55
N SER A 5 10.46 10.92 54.87
CA SER A 5 11.60 10.73 53.99
C SER A 5 11.23 9.76 52.88
N GLU A 6 10.69 10.27 51.75
CA GLU A 6 10.74 9.54 50.48
C GLU A 6 12.20 9.42 50.05
N SER A 7 12.76 8.26 50.31
CA SER A 7 14.07 7.90 49.82
C SER A 7 14.04 7.75 48.31
N ASP A 8 14.56 8.75 47.63
CA ASP A 8 15.01 8.68 46.23
C ASP A 8 15.90 7.45 46.05
N LYS A 9 15.36 6.37 45.57
CA LYS A 9 16.14 5.29 44.97
C LYS A 9 16.69 5.75 43.62
N LYS A 10 17.62 6.70 43.63
CA LYS A 10 18.56 6.88 42.54
C LYS A 10 19.36 5.59 42.42
N SER A 11 18.96 4.73 41.51
CA SER A 11 19.68 3.50 41.26
C SER A 11 21.11 3.81 40.87
N SER A 12 22.04 3.19 41.57
CA SER A 12 23.48 3.23 41.34
C SER A 12 23.85 2.61 39.99
N LYS A 13 23.56 3.31 38.91
CA LYS A 13 24.00 2.93 37.55
C LYS A 13 25.21 3.72 37.09
N GLU A 14 25.81 4.48 37.99
CA GLU A 14 27.02 5.27 37.71
C GLU A 14 28.20 4.30 37.53
N GLY A 15 28.82 4.37 36.36
CA GLY A 15 29.91 3.48 35.95
C GLY A 15 29.51 2.24 35.14
N LEU A 16 28.21 1.98 34.96
CA LEU A 16 27.76 0.89 34.12
C LEU A 16 27.53 1.41 32.68
N LYS A 17 28.23 0.83 31.72
CA LYS A 17 27.89 1.00 30.31
C LYS A 17 26.71 0.09 29.98
N ARG A 18 25.67 0.67 29.40
CA ARG A 18 24.55 -0.10 28.88
C ARG A 18 25.06 -0.96 27.72
N ILE A 19 25.19 -2.25 27.90
CA ILE A 19 25.34 -3.22 26.84
C ILE A 19 23.91 -3.57 26.45
N SER A 20 23.31 -2.77 25.59
CA SER A 20 22.03 -3.12 24.99
C SER A 20 22.32 -4.15 23.90
N GLY A 21 22.24 -5.42 24.21
CA GLY A 21 21.84 -6.41 23.26
C GLY A 21 20.37 -6.14 22.97
N GLY A 22 20.06 -5.36 21.93
CA GLY A 22 18.73 -5.41 21.37
C GLY A 22 18.53 -6.85 20.90
N THR A 23 17.58 -7.55 21.47
CA THR A 23 17.15 -8.82 20.92
C THR A 23 16.50 -8.47 19.58
N MET A 24 17.21 -8.77 18.51
CA MET A 24 16.66 -8.75 17.16
C MET A 24 15.71 -9.95 17.13
N ASP A 25 14.42 -9.68 17.17
CA ASP A 25 13.41 -10.73 17.16
C ASP A 25 12.92 -10.88 15.72
N LEU A 26 13.65 -11.67 14.96
CA LEU A 26 13.31 -12.04 13.59
C LEU A 26 12.99 -13.54 13.57
N GLU A 27 11.75 -13.86 13.27
CA GLU A 27 11.29 -15.24 13.10
C GLU A 27 11.16 -15.56 11.61
N VAL A 28 11.77 -16.66 11.21
CA VAL A 28 11.63 -17.20 9.85
C VAL A 28 11.04 -18.59 9.96
N SER A 29 9.91 -18.79 9.33
CA SER A 29 9.23 -20.09 9.28
C SER A 29 9.01 -20.52 7.84
N GLU A 30 9.22 -21.81 7.58
CA GLU A 30 9.05 -22.42 6.27
C GLU A 30 7.99 -23.52 6.34
N ASN A 31 7.11 -23.53 5.36
CA ASN A 31 6.15 -24.59 5.13
C ASN A 31 6.15 -24.92 3.63
N THR A 32 5.42 -25.92 3.19
CA THR A 32 5.38 -26.32 1.78
C THR A 32 5.04 -25.12 0.88
N ASN A 33 6.00 -24.69 0.05
CA ASN A 33 5.89 -23.53 -0.87
C ASN A 33 5.55 -22.19 -0.20
N TYR A 34 5.85 -22.03 1.08
CA TYR A 34 5.57 -20.81 1.81
C TYR A 34 6.69 -20.51 2.80
N VAL A 35 7.23 -19.29 2.72
CA VAL A 35 8.20 -18.77 3.68
C VAL A 35 7.62 -17.53 4.31
N LYS A 36 7.66 -17.46 5.64
CA LYS A 36 7.20 -16.31 6.42
C LYS A 36 8.36 -15.73 7.20
N VAL A 37 8.51 -14.41 7.11
CA VAL A 37 9.50 -13.65 7.86
C VAL A 37 8.76 -12.61 8.69
N GLU A 38 8.94 -12.62 10.00
CA GLU A 38 8.27 -11.71 10.93
C GLU A 38 9.26 -11.07 11.90
N SER A 39 9.08 -9.79 12.14
CA SER A 39 9.77 -9.10 13.22
C SER A 39 8.81 -8.82 14.37
N GLY A 40 9.13 -9.28 15.57
CA GLY A 40 8.37 -9.04 16.81
C GLY A 40 8.73 -7.73 17.52
N SER A 41 9.70 -6.98 17.04
CA SER A 41 10.22 -5.81 17.73
C SER A 41 9.48 -4.53 17.38
N TRP A 42 8.81 -3.93 18.36
CA TRP A 42 8.06 -2.67 18.19
C TRP A 42 8.95 -1.41 18.27
N ASN A 43 10.14 -1.52 18.82
CA ASN A 43 10.99 -0.36 19.14
C ASN A 43 12.30 -0.28 18.37
N ASN A 44 12.58 -1.25 17.52
CA ASN A 44 13.81 -1.31 16.75
C ASN A 44 13.50 -1.18 15.26
N LYS A 45 14.08 -0.20 14.61
CA LYS A 45 14.08 -0.14 13.13
C LYS A 45 14.96 -1.28 12.61
N MET A 46 14.44 -2.02 11.66
CA MET A 46 15.13 -3.11 11.01
C MET A 46 15.03 -2.92 9.50
N ASP A 47 16.16 -2.81 8.84
CA ASP A 47 16.24 -2.81 7.40
C ASP A 47 16.46 -4.26 6.94
N LEU A 48 15.55 -4.77 6.12
CA LEU A 48 15.59 -6.15 5.63
C LEU A 48 15.77 -6.14 4.12
N GLU A 49 16.71 -6.95 3.65
CA GLU A 49 16.88 -7.29 2.25
C GLU A 49 16.59 -8.79 2.08
N ILE A 50 15.64 -9.13 1.23
CA ILE A 50 15.19 -10.52 1.04
C ILE A 50 15.20 -10.82 -0.45
N GLU A 51 16.03 -11.78 -0.84
CA GLU A 51 16.06 -12.30 -2.20
C GLU A 51 15.13 -13.51 -2.34
N VAL A 52 14.23 -13.45 -3.33
CA VAL A 52 13.31 -14.55 -3.65
C VAL A 52 13.37 -14.89 -5.14
N PRO A 53 13.03 -16.12 -5.53
CA PRO A 53 12.87 -16.46 -6.95
C PRO A 53 11.82 -15.57 -7.61
N SER A 54 12.07 -15.09 -8.82
CA SER A 54 11.21 -14.12 -9.51
C SER A 54 9.76 -14.58 -9.72
N GLY A 55 9.51 -15.88 -9.78
CA GLY A 55 8.16 -16.44 -9.96
C GLY A 55 7.36 -16.63 -8.68
N PHE A 56 7.84 -16.11 -7.54
CA PHE A 56 7.09 -16.18 -6.28
C PHE A 56 6.04 -15.08 -6.20
N ASP A 57 4.92 -15.40 -5.56
CA ASP A 57 3.99 -14.39 -5.08
C ASP A 57 4.55 -13.80 -3.78
N VAL A 58 4.49 -12.48 -3.66
CA VAL A 58 5.11 -11.75 -2.56
C VAL A 58 4.06 -10.95 -1.82
N LYS A 59 3.98 -11.15 -0.49
CA LYS A 59 3.15 -10.34 0.38
C LYS A 59 4.01 -9.68 1.45
N VAL A 60 4.01 -8.35 1.48
CA VAL A 60 4.76 -7.55 2.44
C VAL A 60 3.85 -6.63 3.22
N SER A 61 4.06 -6.56 4.53
CA SER A 61 3.35 -5.63 5.39
C SER A 61 4.33 -4.93 6.33
N SER A 62 4.24 -3.60 6.41
CA SER A 62 4.94 -2.76 7.37
C SER A 62 3.97 -1.85 8.10
N TYR A 63 4.29 -1.46 9.33
CA TYR A 63 3.38 -0.60 10.11
C TYR A 63 3.91 0.80 10.33
N ASN A 64 5.16 0.95 10.76
CA ASN A 64 5.77 2.25 11.08
C ASN A 64 7.00 2.50 10.22
N ASP A 65 7.02 3.65 9.54
CA ASP A 65 8.18 4.24 8.83
C ASP A 65 8.99 3.22 7.99
N GLY A 66 8.28 2.31 7.32
CA GLY A 66 8.91 1.28 6.51
C GLY A 66 8.63 1.49 5.03
N ASP A 67 9.59 2.07 4.31
CA ASP A 67 9.53 2.09 2.87
C ASP A 67 9.73 0.68 2.32
N ILE A 68 8.97 0.33 1.30
CA ILE A 68 8.99 -0.99 0.71
C ILE A 68 9.38 -0.86 -0.75
N LEU A 69 10.48 -1.53 -1.11
CA LEU A 69 10.92 -1.67 -2.50
C LEU A 69 10.85 -3.13 -2.91
N ILE A 70 10.10 -3.43 -3.96
CA ILE A 70 10.02 -4.77 -4.57
C ILE A 70 10.46 -4.67 -6.03
N THR A 71 11.35 -5.56 -6.45
CA THR A 71 11.87 -5.51 -7.82
C THR A 71 11.87 -6.89 -8.47
N ASN A 72 11.64 -6.92 -9.81
CA ASN A 72 11.85 -8.09 -10.66
C ASN A 72 10.99 -9.32 -10.30
N ILE A 73 9.74 -9.12 -9.89
CA ILE A 73 8.80 -10.19 -9.57
C ILE A 73 7.88 -10.49 -10.77
N GLN A 74 7.65 -11.79 -11.04
CA GLN A 74 6.75 -12.28 -12.09
C GLN A 74 5.46 -12.91 -11.53
N GLY A 75 5.22 -12.76 -10.25
CA GLY A 75 4.07 -13.25 -9.50
C GLY A 75 3.08 -12.17 -9.12
N GLU A 76 2.21 -12.50 -8.17
CA GLU A 76 1.30 -11.55 -7.55
C GLU A 76 2.02 -10.84 -6.39
N VAL A 77 1.88 -9.51 -6.32
CA VAL A 77 2.50 -8.67 -5.30
C VAL A 77 1.42 -7.98 -4.50
N GLU A 78 1.40 -8.20 -3.18
CA GLU A 78 0.52 -7.52 -2.25
C GLU A 78 1.36 -6.75 -1.22
N ILE A 79 1.17 -5.43 -1.16
CA ILE A 79 1.94 -4.55 -0.29
C ILE A 79 0.99 -3.74 0.57
N THR A 80 1.25 -3.73 1.87
CA THR A 80 0.50 -2.89 2.81
C THR A 80 1.46 -2.21 3.77
N THR A 81 1.41 -0.89 3.86
CA THR A 81 2.11 -0.13 4.90
C THR A 81 1.17 0.91 5.51
N TYR A 82 1.51 1.41 6.70
CA TYR A 82 0.77 2.53 7.30
C TYR A 82 1.47 3.85 7.03
N ASN A 83 2.76 3.93 7.30
CA ASN A 83 3.59 5.08 6.97
C ASN A 83 4.82 4.57 6.22
N GLY A 84 4.94 4.94 4.96
CA GLY A 84 6.06 4.58 4.12
C GLY A 84 5.68 4.60 2.65
N GLU A 85 6.67 4.83 1.84
CA GLU A 85 6.54 4.78 0.38
C GLU A 85 6.53 3.33 -0.10
N ILE A 86 5.77 3.10 -1.15
CA ILE A 86 5.73 1.81 -1.84
C ILE A 86 6.31 2.00 -3.23
N ALA A 87 7.40 1.32 -3.51
CA ALA A 87 7.96 1.22 -4.85
C ALA A 87 7.94 -0.25 -5.32
N ALA A 88 7.40 -0.49 -6.52
CA ALA A 88 7.46 -1.80 -7.15
C ALA A 88 7.91 -1.64 -8.60
N GLU A 89 9.05 -2.22 -8.95
CA GLU A 89 9.70 -2.00 -10.24
C GLU A 89 9.89 -3.31 -11.01
N ASN A 90 9.71 -3.25 -12.34
CA ASN A 90 9.88 -4.38 -13.24
C ASN A 90 8.98 -5.57 -12.87
N ILE A 91 7.71 -5.30 -12.61
CA ILE A 91 6.75 -6.33 -12.23
C ILE A 91 6.10 -6.93 -13.47
N SER A 92 6.12 -8.26 -13.57
CA SER A 92 5.41 -9.02 -14.60
C SER A 92 4.33 -9.87 -13.92
N GLY A 93 3.17 -9.26 -13.63
CA GLY A 93 2.13 -9.91 -12.83
C GLY A 93 0.98 -8.99 -12.48
N SER A 94 0.58 -8.99 -11.22
CA SER A 94 -0.41 -8.07 -10.67
C SER A 94 0.11 -7.44 -9.37
N VAL A 95 -0.34 -6.23 -9.07
CA VAL A 95 0.05 -5.51 -7.86
C VAL A 95 -1.19 -4.99 -7.14
N ILE A 96 -1.25 -5.25 -5.83
CA ILE A 96 -2.16 -4.60 -4.90
C ILE A 96 -1.29 -3.84 -3.90
N ALA A 97 -1.42 -2.51 -3.84
CA ALA A 97 -0.63 -1.68 -2.97
C ALA A 97 -1.52 -0.74 -2.15
N THR A 98 -1.32 -0.74 -0.84
CA THR A 98 -2.07 0.11 0.08
C THR A 98 -1.12 0.75 1.09
N THR A 99 -1.19 2.06 1.20
CA THR A 99 -0.55 2.82 2.27
C THR A 99 -1.52 3.82 2.86
N TYR A 100 -1.25 4.34 4.06
CA TYR A 100 -2.01 5.45 4.60
C TYR A 100 -1.29 6.78 4.34
N ASN A 101 0.00 6.84 4.61
CA ASN A 101 0.84 7.99 4.30
C ASN A 101 2.07 7.54 3.52
N GLY A 102 2.11 7.88 2.25
CA GLY A 102 3.22 7.56 1.36
C GLY A 102 2.79 7.56 -0.11
N GLU A 103 3.73 7.76 -0.96
CA GLU A 103 3.58 7.62 -2.40
C GLU A 103 3.52 6.13 -2.79
N ILE A 104 2.75 5.83 -3.82
CA ILE A 104 2.74 4.50 -4.46
C ILE A 104 3.29 4.67 -5.87
N LYS A 105 4.46 4.11 -6.12
CA LYS A 105 5.11 4.14 -7.44
C LYS A 105 5.31 2.73 -7.96
N VAL A 106 4.68 2.41 -9.09
CA VAL A 106 4.73 1.06 -9.65
C VAL A 106 5.04 1.09 -11.14
N THR A 107 5.97 0.24 -11.56
CA THR A 107 6.28 0.00 -12.97
C THR A 107 5.97 -1.46 -13.31
N ILE A 108 5.05 -1.66 -14.24
CA ILE A 108 4.60 -2.97 -14.70
C ILE A 108 5.07 -3.19 -16.12
N ASP A 109 5.89 -4.21 -16.31
CA ASP A 109 6.39 -4.59 -17.64
C ASP A 109 5.37 -5.45 -18.40
N LYS A 110 4.68 -6.32 -17.66
CA LYS A 110 3.66 -7.21 -18.23
C LYS A 110 2.52 -7.42 -17.25
N VAL A 111 1.31 -7.13 -17.70
CA VAL A 111 0.08 -7.34 -16.91
C VAL A 111 -0.36 -8.80 -17.01
N LYS A 112 -0.71 -9.41 -15.88
CA LYS A 112 -1.35 -10.71 -15.84
C LYS A 112 -2.80 -10.58 -16.30
N GLU A 113 -3.19 -11.29 -17.34
CA GLU A 113 -4.52 -11.22 -17.89
C GLU A 113 -5.58 -11.71 -16.89
N GLY A 114 -6.71 -11.03 -16.84
CA GLY A 114 -7.85 -11.44 -16.02
C GLY A 114 -7.73 -11.13 -14.53
N VAL A 115 -6.61 -10.56 -14.05
CA VAL A 115 -6.39 -10.27 -12.64
C VAL A 115 -6.58 -8.78 -12.36
N PRO A 116 -7.50 -8.40 -11.45
CA PRO A 116 -7.68 -7.00 -11.08
C PRO A 116 -6.51 -6.50 -10.24
N MET A 117 -6.27 -5.19 -10.28
CA MET A 117 -5.26 -4.50 -9.48
C MET A 117 -5.88 -3.35 -8.69
N SER A 118 -5.29 -3.03 -7.54
CA SER A 118 -5.79 -1.96 -6.68
C SER A 118 -4.66 -1.20 -6.02
N TYR A 119 -4.75 0.12 -6.09
CA TYR A 119 -3.80 1.05 -5.49
C TYR A 119 -4.55 2.03 -4.63
N SER A 120 -4.17 2.17 -3.36
CA SER A 120 -4.85 3.06 -2.43
C SER A 120 -3.88 3.72 -1.47
N THR A 121 -3.95 5.05 -1.40
CA THR A 121 -3.27 5.84 -0.36
C THR A 121 -4.24 6.86 0.22
N TYR A 122 -3.98 7.35 1.42
CA TYR A 122 -4.72 8.50 1.96
C TYR A 122 -3.98 9.80 1.69
N ASN A 123 -2.68 9.83 1.90
CA ASN A 123 -1.81 10.98 1.59
C ASN A 123 -0.61 10.51 0.77
N GLY A 124 -0.49 11.02 -0.43
CA GLY A 124 0.58 10.73 -1.38
C GLY A 124 0.05 10.50 -2.79
N ASP A 125 0.93 10.53 -3.74
CA ASP A 125 0.58 10.31 -5.14
C ASP A 125 0.51 8.82 -5.46
N ILE A 126 -0.25 8.48 -6.49
CA ILE A 126 -0.30 7.15 -7.09
C ILE A 126 0.23 7.30 -8.52
N ASP A 127 1.45 6.88 -8.75
CA ASP A 127 2.13 6.95 -10.05
C ASP A 127 2.37 5.53 -10.58
N ILE A 128 1.60 5.14 -11.61
CA ILE A 128 1.63 3.79 -12.14
C ILE A 128 1.97 3.79 -13.62
N THR A 129 3.09 3.22 -13.96
CA THR A 129 3.50 3.00 -15.33
C THR A 129 3.10 1.61 -15.81
N PHE A 130 2.29 1.56 -16.86
CA PHE A 130 1.86 0.33 -17.53
C PHE A 130 2.47 0.21 -18.92
N PRO A 131 2.59 -1.02 -19.47
CA PRO A 131 2.98 -1.21 -20.84
C PRO A 131 1.91 -0.65 -21.80
N SER A 132 2.32 -0.14 -22.95
CA SER A 132 1.41 0.44 -23.96
C SER A 132 0.35 -0.54 -24.48
N THR A 133 0.56 -1.82 -24.27
CA THR A 133 -0.38 -2.91 -24.64
C THR A 133 -1.46 -3.15 -23.58
N LEU A 134 -1.51 -2.37 -22.51
CA LEU A 134 -2.50 -2.50 -21.46
C LEU A 134 -3.93 -2.54 -22.03
N LYS A 135 -4.72 -3.50 -21.57
CA LYS A 135 -6.18 -3.55 -21.73
C LYS A 135 -6.82 -3.61 -20.36
N ALA A 136 -7.55 -2.58 -20.00
CA ALA A 136 -8.11 -2.48 -18.65
C ALA A 136 -9.39 -1.64 -18.62
N SER A 137 -10.23 -1.93 -17.64
CA SER A 137 -11.29 -1.05 -17.18
C SER A 137 -10.78 -0.30 -15.97
N VAL A 138 -10.57 1.01 -16.11
CA VAL A 138 -9.91 1.83 -15.07
C VAL A 138 -10.95 2.59 -14.27
N LYS A 139 -10.73 2.66 -12.96
CA LYS A 139 -11.57 3.36 -12.01
C LYS A 139 -10.68 4.17 -11.07
N MET A 140 -10.76 5.47 -11.15
CA MET A 140 -9.87 6.39 -10.43
C MET A 140 -10.64 7.40 -9.62
N LYS A 141 -10.12 7.75 -8.44
CA LYS A 141 -10.68 8.79 -7.57
C LYS A 141 -9.59 9.46 -6.75
N THR A 142 -9.59 10.77 -6.75
CA THR A 142 -8.92 11.60 -5.73
C THR A 142 -9.90 12.62 -5.18
N GLU A 143 -9.76 13.02 -3.91
CA GLU A 143 -10.58 14.08 -3.32
C GLU A 143 -9.88 15.45 -3.44
N GLN A 144 -8.56 15.46 -3.34
CA GLN A 144 -7.74 16.67 -3.41
C GLN A 144 -6.48 16.38 -4.23
N GLY A 145 -6.59 16.54 -5.54
CA GLY A 145 -5.54 16.28 -6.51
C GLY A 145 -6.09 16.19 -7.93
N GLU A 146 -5.22 15.88 -8.85
CA GLU A 146 -5.55 15.72 -10.26
C GLU A 146 -5.49 14.25 -10.68
N ILE A 147 -6.26 13.90 -11.71
CA ILE A 147 -6.18 12.58 -12.36
C ILE A 147 -5.62 12.80 -13.75
N LEU A 148 -4.44 12.27 -13.97
CA LEU A 148 -3.69 12.38 -15.22
C LEU A 148 -3.55 11.01 -15.87
N SER A 149 -3.50 10.95 -17.18
CA SER A 149 -3.31 9.69 -17.89
C SER A 149 -2.52 9.89 -19.17
N GLY A 150 -1.54 9.04 -19.39
CA GLY A 150 -0.81 8.92 -20.65
C GLY A 150 -1.52 8.06 -21.70
N PHE A 151 -2.63 7.41 -21.35
CA PHE A 151 -3.42 6.59 -22.26
C PHE A 151 -4.66 7.33 -22.77
N ASP A 152 -5.02 7.11 -24.02
CA ASP A 152 -6.33 7.45 -24.53
C ASP A 152 -7.36 6.51 -23.90
N MET A 153 -8.36 7.09 -23.22
CA MET A 153 -9.40 6.33 -22.56
C MET A 153 -10.79 6.64 -23.10
N ASN A 154 -11.58 5.61 -23.34
CA ASN A 154 -13.02 5.75 -23.56
C ASN A 154 -13.71 5.99 -22.22
N MET A 155 -14.03 7.27 -21.94
CA MET A 155 -14.64 7.68 -20.68
C MET A 155 -16.06 7.15 -20.52
N ILE A 156 -16.34 6.49 -19.41
CA ILE A 156 -17.67 6.02 -19.04
C ILE A 156 -18.33 7.08 -18.16
N LYS A 157 -19.39 7.70 -18.66
CA LYS A 157 -20.14 8.70 -17.89
C LYS A 157 -20.91 8.02 -16.76
N SER A 158 -20.55 8.30 -15.54
CA SER A 158 -21.33 7.92 -14.37
C SER A 158 -22.47 8.93 -14.16
N GLY A 159 -23.69 8.47 -14.25
CA GLY A 159 -24.87 9.31 -13.91
C GLY A 159 -25.08 9.37 -12.40
N PRO A 160 -25.84 10.38 -11.90
CA PRO A 160 -26.19 10.47 -10.50
C PRO A 160 -27.01 9.27 -10.04
N VAL A 161 -26.58 8.59 -8.98
CA VAL A 161 -27.31 7.47 -8.37
C VAL A 161 -28.22 8.03 -7.28
N GLN A 162 -29.54 7.87 -7.44
CA GLN A 162 -30.50 8.19 -6.39
C GLN A 162 -30.59 7.01 -5.41
N LYS A 163 -30.17 7.20 -4.17
CA LYS A 163 -30.45 6.25 -3.09
C LYS A 163 -31.68 6.76 -2.34
N LYS A 164 -32.75 5.95 -2.36
CA LYS A 164 -33.94 6.17 -1.55
C LYS A 164 -33.71 5.55 -0.17
N ASP A 165 -33.73 6.36 0.87
CA ASP A 165 -33.69 5.84 2.23
C ASP A 165 -35.11 5.38 2.62
N SER A 166 -35.26 4.12 2.97
CA SER A 166 -36.56 3.45 3.13
C SER A 166 -37.33 3.82 4.41
N GLY A 167 -36.91 4.86 5.14
CA GLY A 167 -37.51 5.18 6.44
C GLY A 167 -37.89 6.63 6.72
N SER A 168 -37.40 7.61 5.98
CA SER A 168 -37.55 9.03 6.39
C SER A 168 -38.09 9.98 5.34
N GLY A 169 -38.47 9.52 4.16
CA GLY A 169 -38.88 10.41 3.07
C GLY A 169 -37.76 11.29 2.50
N THR A 170 -36.52 11.07 2.90
CA THR A 170 -35.34 11.80 2.45
C THR A 170 -34.76 11.14 1.21
N TYR A 171 -34.57 11.92 0.16
CA TYR A 171 -33.88 11.47 -1.04
C TYR A 171 -32.44 11.97 -0.97
N LYS A 172 -31.47 11.04 -0.95
CA LYS A 172 -30.04 11.38 -1.08
C LYS A 172 -29.61 11.12 -2.51
N VAL A 173 -29.23 12.17 -3.22
CA VAL A 173 -28.55 12.05 -4.53
C VAL A 173 -27.07 11.92 -4.23
N VAL A 174 -26.48 10.79 -4.59
CA VAL A 174 -25.04 10.57 -4.52
C VAL A 174 -24.53 10.66 -5.94
N ILE A 175 -23.65 11.61 -6.19
CA ILE A 175 -22.87 11.66 -7.44
C ILE A 175 -21.69 10.74 -7.23
N ASP A 176 -21.55 9.76 -8.10
CA ASP A 176 -20.37 8.88 -8.11
C ASP A 176 -19.20 9.68 -8.71
N GLU A 177 -18.30 10.12 -7.87
CA GLU A 177 -17.16 10.95 -8.24
C GLU A 177 -16.00 10.16 -8.86
N TRP A 178 -16.24 8.89 -9.16
CA TRP A 178 -15.25 8.05 -9.80
C TRP A 178 -15.11 8.39 -11.29
N VAL A 179 -13.90 8.65 -11.69
CA VAL A 179 -13.51 8.68 -13.10
C VAL A 179 -13.39 7.24 -13.56
N LYS A 180 -14.16 6.87 -14.59
CA LYS A 180 -14.17 5.51 -15.14
C LYS A 180 -13.91 5.57 -16.64
N GLY A 181 -13.12 4.63 -17.13
CA GLY A 181 -12.81 4.55 -18.55
C GLY A 181 -12.26 3.18 -18.94
N GLU A 182 -12.18 2.96 -20.22
CA GLU A 182 -11.60 1.76 -20.81
C GLU A 182 -10.37 2.12 -21.64
N VAL A 183 -9.29 1.40 -21.40
CA VAL A 183 -8.04 1.48 -22.16
C VAL A 183 -8.01 0.30 -23.13
N ASN A 184 -7.76 0.57 -24.42
CA ASN A 184 -7.62 -0.44 -25.49
C ASN A 184 -8.76 -1.48 -25.52
N GLY A 185 -10.02 -1.02 -25.31
CA GLY A 185 -11.21 -1.87 -25.37
C GLY A 185 -11.59 -2.56 -24.07
N GLY A 186 -11.00 -2.14 -22.95
CA GLY A 186 -11.33 -2.66 -21.63
C GLY A 186 -10.67 -4.00 -21.30
N GLY A 187 -10.84 -4.42 -20.05
CA GLY A 187 -10.23 -5.62 -19.48
C GLY A 187 -10.48 -5.72 -17.98
N PRO A 188 -9.57 -6.37 -17.24
CA PRO A 188 -9.63 -6.43 -15.77
C PRO A 188 -9.71 -5.04 -15.14
N GLU A 189 -10.39 -4.94 -14.01
CA GLU A 189 -10.50 -3.66 -13.30
C GLU A 189 -9.17 -3.26 -12.66
N ILE A 190 -8.77 -2.02 -12.92
CA ILE A 190 -7.68 -1.35 -12.20
C ILE A 190 -8.30 -0.21 -11.41
N SER A 191 -8.22 -0.29 -10.09
CA SER A 191 -8.77 0.71 -9.18
C SER A 191 -7.65 1.53 -8.53
N MET A 192 -7.72 2.85 -8.65
CA MET A 192 -6.81 3.79 -7.99
C MET A 192 -7.60 4.76 -7.14
N ARG A 193 -7.24 4.88 -5.88
CA ARG A 193 -7.94 5.78 -4.95
C ARG A 193 -6.96 6.46 -4.03
N ASN A 194 -7.03 7.80 -4.01
CA ASN A 194 -6.39 8.54 -2.95
C ASN A 194 -7.33 9.61 -2.35
N TYR A 195 -6.88 10.28 -1.29
CA TYR A 195 -7.58 11.41 -0.71
C TYR A 195 -6.82 12.71 -0.98
N ASN A 196 -5.53 12.77 -0.72
CA ASN A 196 -4.64 13.89 -1.00
C ASN A 196 -3.49 13.44 -1.90
N GLY A 197 -3.39 14.01 -3.07
CA GLY A 197 -2.35 13.75 -4.06
C GLY A 197 -2.94 13.40 -5.42
N ASP A 198 -2.07 13.23 -6.38
CA ASP A 198 -2.43 13.01 -7.76
C ASP A 198 -2.50 11.50 -8.08
N VAL A 199 -3.27 11.18 -9.11
CA VAL A 199 -3.31 9.85 -9.73
C VAL A 199 -2.81 9.99 -11.15
N ILE A 200 -1.68 9.32 -11.45
CA ILE A 200 -0.91 9.48 -12.69
C ILE A 200 -0.75 8.14 -13.41
#